data_15860455be7442a78ecb56b5a632c474
#
_entry.id   15860455be7442a78ecb56b5a632c474
#
_cell.length_a   1.000
_cell.length_b   1.000
_cell.length_c   1.000
_cell.angle_alpha   90.00
_cell.angle_beta   90.00
_cell.angle_gamma   90.00
#
_symmetry.space_group_name_H-M   'P 1'
#
loop_
_entity.id
_entity.type
_entity.pdbx_description
1 polymer ?
#
loop_
_entity_poly.entity_id
_entity_poly.type
_entity_poly.pdbx_seq_one_letter_code
_entity_poly.pdbx_strand_id
1 'polypeptide(L)'
;MRIESLIIDNYRQYQHAEYNFVKTNNANDMHIVLGSNGVGKTNMLNSITWCLYGKELHLGDKNTAAPMLNNKYVDKLRQNGISNGNLKVAIILSSDEDAISKIKVTRNALFVIPR
;
A
#
# COMPACT_ATOMS: atom_id res chain seq x y z
N MET A 1 -12.42 -10.17 -11.44
CA MET A 1 -11.84 -8.84 -11.08
C MET A 1 -10.40 -9.02 -10.65
N ARG A 2 -9.50 -8.21 -11.14
CA ARG A 2 -8.08 -8.33 -10.83
C ARG A 2 -7.51 -6.99 -10.38
N ILE A 3 -6.43 -7.04 -9.59
CA ILE A 3 -5.68 -5.84 -9.24
C ILE A 3 -4.77 -5.49 -10.41
N GLU A 4 -4.95 -4.32 -11.00
CA GLU A 4 -4.14 -3.85 -12.12
C GLU A 4 -2.96 -3.01 -11.66
N SER A 5 -3.19 -2.16 -10.66
CA SER A 5 -2.14 -1.29 -10.11
C SER A 5 -2.29 -1.10 -8.61
N LEU A 6 -1.15 -0.90 -7.95
CA LEU A 6 -1.07 -0.59 -6.53
C LEU A 6 -0.14 0.60 -6.37
N ILE A 7 -0.62 1.65 -5.70
CA ILE A 7 0.16 2.85 -5.42
C ILE A 7 0.19 3.05 -3.91
N ILE A 8 1.39 3.15 -3.36
CA ILE A 8 1.62 3.26 -1.91
C ILE A 8 2.39 4.55 -1.65
N ASP A 9 1.84 5.42 -0.80
CA ASP A 9 2.49 6.67 -0.41
C ASP A 9 2.60 6.75 1.11
N ASN A 10 3.81 6.90 1.62
CA ASN A 10 4.14 7.16 3.01
C ASN A 10 3.69 6.06 3.98
N TYR A 11 3.69 4.81 3.51
CA TYR A 11 3.25 3.65 4.26
C TYR A 11 4.45 2.81 4.69
N ARG A 12 4.65 2.66 6.00
CA ARG A 12 5.74 1.86 6.60
C ARG A 12 7.09 2.16 5.96
N GLN A 13 7.75 1.21 5.31
CA GLN A 13 9.04 1.45 4.65
C GLN A 13 8.93 2.16 3.30
N TYR A 14 7.72 2.35 2.78
CA TYR A 14 7.50 2.96 1.48
C TYR A 14 7.27 4.46 1.59
N GLN A 15 8.13 5.28 1.01
CA GLN A 15 7.82 6.69 0.79
C GLN A 15 6.89 6.84 -0.41
N HIS A 16 7.22 6.15 -1.50
CA HIS A 16 6.37 6.04 -2.68
C HIS A 16 6.73 4.76 -3.41
N ALA A 17 5.72 3.99 -3.76
CA ALA A 17 5.89 2.80 -4.59
C ALA A 17 4.69 2.67 -5.52
N GLU A 18 4.96 2.21 -6.72
CA GLU A 18 3.92 1.96 -7.72
C GLU A 18 4.21 0.62 -8.39
N TYR A 19 3.21 -0.26 -8.36
CA TYR A 19 3.29 -1.58 -8.98
C TYR A 19 2.22 -1.70 -10.03
N ASN A 20 2.61 -2.08 -11.25
CA ASN A 20 1.70 -2.33 -12.35
C ASN A 20 1.74 -3.83 -12.67
N PHE A 21 0.61 -4.49 -12.52
CA PHE A 21 0.50 -5.93 -12.76
C PHE A 21 -0.05 -6.15 -14.16
N VAL A 22 0.85 -6.30 -15.12
CA VAL A 22 0.49 -6.46 -16.53
C VAL A 22 -0.30 -7.75 -16.73
N LYS A 23 -1.43 -7.65 -17.41
CA LYS A 23 -2.25 -8.83 -17.73
C LYS A 23 -1.51 -9.74 -18.70
N THR A 24 -1.40 -11.02 -18.35
CA THR A 24 -0.80 -12.01 -19.23
C THR A 24 -1.85 -12.56 -20.20
N ASN A 25 -1.41 -13.02 -21.39
CA ASN A 25 -2.30 -13.64 -22.37
C ASN A 25 -2.65 -15.08 -22.01
N ASN A 26 -2.14 -15.59 -20.90
CA ASN A 26 -2.42 -16.95 -20.44
C ASN A 26 -3.68 -16.97 -19.58
N ALA A 27 -4.31 -18.14 -19.49
CA ALA A 27 -5.49 -18.37 -18.65
C ALA A 27 -5.19 -18.09 -17.16
N ASN A 28 -3.91 -18.19 -16.75
CA ASN A 28 -3.47 -17.94 -15.39
C ASN A 28 -2.71 -16.62 -15.34
N ASP A 29 -3.34 -15.61 -14.73
CA ASP A 29 -2.70 -14.31 -14.49
C ASP A 29 -2.12 -14.34 -13.06
N MET A 30 -0.83 -14.70 -12.96
CA MET A 30 -0.17 -14.85 -11.67
C MET A 30 1.07 -13.97 -11.61
N HIS A 31 1.21 -13.22 -10.52
CA HIS A 31 2.37 -12.39 -10.24
C HIS A 31 3.04 -12.88 -8.97
N ILE A 32 4.35 -13.10 -9.05
CA ILE A 32 5.15 -13.60 -7.92
C ILE A 32 6.03 -12.47 -7.41
N VAL A 33 5.89 -12.17 -6.12
CA VAL A 33 6.72 -11.18 -5.45
C VAL A 33 7.82 -11.90 -4.70
N LEU A 34 9.05 -11.68 -5.12
CA LEU A 34 10.23 -12.30 -4.51
C LEU A 34 10.99 -11.29 -3.65
N GLY A 35 11.53 -11.77 -2.55
CA GLY A 35 12.33 -10.96 -1.65
C GLY A 35 12.64 -11.71 -0.37
N SER A 36 13.68 -11.30 0.33
CA SER A 36 13.99 -11.87 1.65
C SER A 36 13.00 -11.36 2.69
N ASN A 37 12.92 -12.09 3.81
CA ASN A 37 12.06 -11.69 4.91
C ASN A 37 12.46 -10.29 5.42
N GLY A 38 11.49 -9.43 5.64
CA GLY A 38 11.71 -8.07 6.10
C GLY A 38 11.93 -7.03 5.01
N VAL A 39 11.88 -7.41 3.73
CA VAL A 39 12.07 -6.47 2.60
C VAL A 39 10.73 -5.96 2.06
N GLY A 40 9.68 -6.02 2.86
CA GLY A 40 8.44 -5.36 2.52
C GLY A 40 7.37 -6.20 1.84
N LYS A 41 7.60 -7.50 1.61
CA LYS A 41 6.57 -8.37 1.01
C LYS A 41 5.28 -8.38 1.82
N THR A 42 5.40 -8.58 3.13
CA THR A 42 4.26 -8.61 4.04
C THR A 42 3.56 -7.25 4.09
N ASN A 43 4.31 -6.16 4.12
CA ASN A 43 3.73 -4.83 4.14
C ASN A 43 3.08 -4.44 2.82
N MET A 44 3.55 -4.96 1.69
CA MET A 44 2.87 -4.82 0.41
C MET A 44 1.48 -5.46 0.49
N LEU A 45 1.39 -6.70 0.99
CA LEU A 45 0.10 -7.36 1.16
C LEU A 45 -0.80 -6.64 2.17
N ASN A 46 -0.21 -6.14 3.27
CA ASN A 46 -0.93 -5.36 4.27
C ASN A 46 -1.49 -4.06 3.69
N SER A 47 -0.77 -3.41 2.78
CA SER A 47 -1.26 -2.20 2.14
C SER A 47 -2.52 -2.48 1.33
N ILE A 48 -2.57 -3.61 0.64
CA ILE A 48 -3.73 -4.03 -0.13
C ILE A 48 -4.93 -4.29 0.78
N THR A 49 -4.76 -5.07 1.84
CA THR A 49 -5.85 -5.38 2.77
C THR A 49 -6.30 -4.14 3.55
N TRP A 50 -5.36 -3.27 3.92
CA TRP A 50 -5.71 -2.02 4.57
C TRP A 50 -6.51 -1.11 3.63
N CYS A 51 -6.10 -1.00 2.37
CA CYS A 51 -6.81 -0.19 1.38
C CYS A 51 -8.25 -0.67 1.18
N LEU A 52 -8.45 -1.97 1.05
CA LEU A 52 -9.76 -2.55 0.75
C LEU A 52 -10.66 -2.69 1.99
N TYR A 53 -10.10 -3.07 3.13
CA TYR A 53 -10.87 -3.43 4.32
C TYR A 53 -10.62 -2.55 5.53
N GLY A 54 -9.63 -1.68 5.50
CA GLY A 54 -9.25 -0.85 6.63
C GLY A 54 -8.47 -1.59 7.71
N LYS A 55 -7.96 -2.78 7.41
CA LYS A 55 -7.23 -3.63 8.37
C LYS A 55 -5.98 -4.22 7.74
N GLU A 56 -4.91 -4.32 8.52
CA GLU A 56 -3.68 -4.98 8.13
C GLU A 56 -3.75 -6.44 8.54
N LEU A 57 -4.28 -7.30 7.67
CA LEU A 57 -4.60 -8.69 7.99
C LEU A 57 -3.38 -9.62 8.09
N HIS A 58 -2.21 -9.18 7.59
CA HIS A 58 -1.01 -10.01 7.52
C HIS A 58 -0.01 -9.77 8.65
N LEU A 59 -0.39 -8.99 9.66
CA LEU A 59 0.49 -8.72 10.82
C LEU A 59 0.48 -9.82 11.87
N GLY A 60 -0.46 -10.76 11.79
CA GLY A 60 -0.63 -11.80 12.79
C GLY A 60 -1.00 -11.23 14.16
N ASP A 61 -0.71 -11.99 15.22
CA ASP A 61 -1.00 -11.58 16.59
C ASP A 61 -0.01 -10.53 17.13
N LYS A 62 1.00 -10.20 16.36
CA LYS A 62 1.96 -9.18 16.74
C LYS A 62 1.40 -7.82 16.31
N ASN A 63 0.65 -7.22 17.20
CA ASN A 63 0.37 -5.80 17.14
C ASN A 63 1.71 -5.09 17.27
N THR A 64 2.36 -4.89 16.13
CA THR A 64 3.65 -4.23 16.16
C THR A 64 3.42 -2.76 16.51
N ALA A 65 4.13 -2.29 17.51
CA ALA A 65 4.18 -0.88 17.88
C ALA A 65 4.82 -0.02 16.77
N ALA A 66 5.20 -0.63 15.66
CA ALA A 66 5.78 0.10 14.53
C ALA A 66 4.72 0.99 13.88
N PRO A 67 5.00 2.29 13.72
CA PRO A 67 4.02 3.19 13.13
C PRO A 67 3.76 2.86 11.66
N MET A 68 2.50 3.00 11.23
CA MET A 68 2.13 2.81 9.83
C MET A 68 2.76 3.86 8.92
N LEU A 69 2.94 5.08 9.41
CA LEU A 69 3.47 6.19 8.63
C LEU A 69 4.98 6.04 8.45
N ASN A 70 5.45 6.29 7.23
CA ASN A 70 6.87 6.15 6.89
C ASN A 70 7.75 7.08 7.75
N ASN A 71 8.81 6.53 8.33
CA ASN A 71 9.70 7.27 9.25
C ASN A 71 10.43 8.42 8.57
N LYS A 72 10.93 8.22 7.35
CA LYS A 72 11.63 9.28 6.63
C LYS A 72 10.72 10.45 6.29
N TYR A 73 9.48 10.14 5.96
CA TYR A 73 8.46 11.15 5.70
C TYR A 73 8.15 11.94 6.99
N VAL A 74 8.00 11.24 8.12
CA VAL A 74 7.78 11.88 9.43
C VAL A 74 8.94 12.82 9.79
N ASP A 75 10.17 12.37 9.58
CA ASP A 75 11.35 13.19 9.87
C ASP A 75 11.37 14.46 9.03
N LYS A 76 11.02 14.36 7.74
CA LYS A 76 10.92 15.55 6.88
C LYS A 76 9.86 16.52 7.36
N LEU A 77 8.71 16.01 7.79
CA LEU A 77 7.63 16.86 8.30
C LEU A 77 8.07 17.59 9.57
N ARG A 78 8.74 16.89 10.49
CA ARG A 78 9.26 17.50 11.72
C ARG A 78 10.29 18.59 11.43
N GLN A 79 11.20 18.35 10.49
CA GLN A 79 12.20 19.33 10.08
C GLN A 79 11.56 20.61 9.52
N ASN A 80 10.43 20.47 8.85
CA ASN A 80 9.70 21.59 8.25
C ASN A 80 8.65 22.21 9.16
N GLY A 81 8.53 21.74 10.41
CA GLY A 81 7.55 22.23 11.37
C GLY A 81 6.10 21.85 11.05
N ILE A 82 5.91 20.84 10.24
CA ILE A 82 4.59 20.34 9.84
C ILE A 82 4.13 19.26 10.82
N SER A 83 2.93 19.40 11.38
CA SER A 83 2.41 18.50 12.39
C SER A 83 1.41 17.47 11.89
N ASN A 84 1.10 17.46 10.60
CA ASN A 84 0.16 16.52 9.99
C ASN A 84 0.84 15.73 8.88
N GLY A 85 0.62 14.41 8.87
CA GLY A 85 1.11 13.55 7.81
C GLY A 85 -0.02 12.75 7.19
N ASN A 86 0.04 12.56 5.88
CA ASN A 86 -0.96 11.79 5.12
C ASN A 86 -0.35 10.52 4.57
N LEU A 87 -1.05 9.43 4.79
CA LEU A 87 -0.74 8.11 4.26
C LEU A 87 -1.82 7.73 3.26
N LYS A 88 -1.42 7.22 2.11
CA LYS A 88 -2.36 6.90 1.05
C LYS A 88 -2.00 5.59 0.38
N VAL A 89 -3.00 4.74 0.17
CA VAL A 89 -2.88 3.54 -0.67
C VAL A 89 -4.02 3.57 -1.68
N ALA A 90 -3.70 3.38 -2.95
CA ALA A 90 -4.67 3.32 -4.02
C ALA A 90 -4.50 2.02 -4.81
N ILE A 91 -5.62 1.40 -5.15
CA ILE A 91 -5.66 0.16 -5.94
C ILE A 91 -6.57 0.39 -7.13
N ILE A 92 -6.09 0.03 -8.32
CA ILE A 92 -6.92 0.02 -9.52
C ILE A 92 -7.31 -1.43 -9.81
N LEU A 93 -8.61 -1.66 -9.83
CA LEU A 93 -9.21 -2.96 -10.14
C LEU A 93 -9.79 -2.92 -11.54
N SER A 94 -9.58 -3.97 -12.30
CA SER A 94 -10.17 -4.11 -13.62
C SER A 94 -11.07 -5.35 -13.69
N SER A 95 -12.05 -5.32 -14.60
CA SER A 95 -12.91 -6.47 -14.86
C SER A 95 -12.14 -7.50 -15.68
N ASP A 96 -12.38 -8.80 -15.38
CA ASP A 96 -11.78 -9.89 -16.14
C ASP A 96 -12.34 -9.97 -17.58
N GLU A 97 -13.57 -9.51 -17.77
CA GLU A 97 -14.26 -9.57 -19.07
C GLU A 97 -14.03 -8.33 -19.91
N ASP A 98 -13.79 -7.20 -19.26
CA ASP A 98 -13.70 -5.89 -19.93
C ASP A 98 -12.58 -5.06 -19.31
N ALA A 99 -11.48 -4.90 -20.08
CA ALA A 99 -10.35 -4.10 -19.64
C ALA A 99 -10.66 -2.60 -19.57
N ILE A 100 -11.82 -2.17 -20.06
CA ILE A 100 -12.25 -0.77 -20.06
C ILE A 100 -12.88 -0.40 -18.70
N SER A 101 -13.50 -1.38 -18.03
CA SER A 101 -14.17 -1.14 -16.74
C SER A 101 -13.16 -1.22 -15.61
N LYS A 102 -12.80 -0.06 -15.07
CA LYS A 102 -11.83 0.06 -14.00
C LYS A 102 -12.43 0.78 -12.80
N ILE A 103 -12.08 0.33 -11.61
CA ILE A 103 -12.47 0.95 -10.35
C ILE A 103 -11.21 1.31 -9.58
N LYS A 104 -11.11 2.57 -9.16
CA LYS A 104 -10.02 3.01 -8.29
C LYS A 104 -10.53 3.09 -6.85
N VAL A 105 -9.92 2.33 -5.95
CA VAL A 105 -10.18 2.39 -4.52
C VAL A 105 -9.02 3.10 -3.86
N THR A 106 -9.28 4.17 -3.14
CA THR A 106 -8.25 4.94 -2.45
C THR A 106 -8.60 5.05 -0.98
N ARG A 107 -7.64 4.75 -0.12
CA ARG A 107 -7.75 4.96 1.33
C ARG A 107 -6.68 5.92 1.77
N ASN A 108 -7.10 6.95 2.51
CA ASN A 108 -6.22 7.95 3.09
C ASN A 108 -6.36 7.91 4.60
N ALA A 109 -5.26 8.16 5.31
CA ALA A 109 -5.27 8.37 6.75
C ALA A 109 -4.43 9.60 7.08
N LEU A 110 -4.97 10.48 7.90
CA LEU A 110 -4.28 11.68 8.37
C LEU A 110 -3.79 11.43 9.79
N PHE A 111 -2.50 11.64 10.01
CA PHE A 111 -1.87 11.45 11.31
C PHE A 111 -1.39 12.77 11.87
N VAL A 112 -1.60 12.97 13.17
CA VAL A 112 -1.00 14.08 13.90
C VAL A 112 0.38 13.61 14.36
N ILE A 113 1.40 14.41 14.06
CA ILE A 113 2.78 14.08 14.40
C ILE A 113 3.14 14.82 15.69
N PRO A 114 3.38 14.09 16.80
CA PRO A 114 3.77 14.72 18.05
C PRO A 114 5.16 15.34 17.93
N ARG A 115 5.31 16.49 18.54
CA ARG A 115 6.60 17.20 18.61
C ARG A 115 7.49 16.60 19.67
#